data_3e91af1952b410ca474157f7fe340149
#
_entry.id   3e91af1952b410ca474157f7fe340149
#
_cell.length_a   1.000
_cell.length_b   1.000
_cell.length_c   1.000
_cell.angle_alpha   90.00
_cell.angle_beta   90.00
_cell.angle_gamma   90.00
#
_symmetry.space_group_name_H-M   'P 1'
#
loop_
_entity.id
_entity.type
_entity.pdbx_description
1 polymer ?
#
loop_
_entity_poly.entity_id
_entity_poly.type
_entity_poly.pdbx_seq_one_letter_code
_entity_poly.pdbx_strand_id
1 'polypeptide(L)'
;AGLDVLRIINEPTAAALAYGVDKETEQKVMVYDLGGGTFDVSILDIGDGVLEVLATAGNNRLGGDDFDERIVKWMIGEFKNSDGIDLSNDKMAMQRLKEAAEKAKIELSGMTSTSINQPYITADATGPKHLELTLTRAKFNELTADLVEATMGPVRQAMSDADLQPGDLSKVLLVGGSSRIPAVQDAVKKITGKEGFKGINPDECVAIGAAIQGGVLGG
;
A
#
# COMPACT_ATOMS: atom_id res chain seq x y z
N ALA A 1 14.53 -7.39 24.21
CA ALA A 1 13.70 -6.25 24.64
C ALA A 1 13.07 -6.47 26.02
N GLY A 2 13.29 -7.65 26.66
CA GLY A 2 12.77 -7.94 28.01
C GLY A 2 11.27 -8.21 28.06
N LEU A 3 10.65 -8.57 26.93
CA LEU A 3 9.25 -8.95 26.84
C LEU A 3 9.09 -10.46 26.77
N ASP A 4 8.07 -10.99 27.44
CA ASP A 4 7.69 -12.40 27.31
C ASP A 4 6.82 -12.57 26.06
N VAL A 5 7.24 -13.46 25.17
CA VAL A 5 6.50 -13.75 23.91
C VAL A 5 5.52 -14.88 24.19
N LEU A 6 4.24 -14.59 24.16
CA LEU A 6 3.17 -15.56 24.38
C LEU A 6 2.95 -16.46 23.16
N ARG A 7 2.98 -15.88 21.96
CA ARG A 7 2.74 -16.58 20.69
C ARG A 7 3.27 -15.75 19.52
N ILE A 8 3.60 -16.44 18.42
CA ILE A 8 3.83 -15.83 17.11
C ILE A 8 2.55 -15.99 16.29
N ILE A 9 2.15 -14.91 15.64
CA ILE A 9 1.02 -14.89 14.70
C ILE A 9 1.52 -14.33 13.36
N ASN A 10 1.09 -14.93 12.24
CA ASN A 10 1.44 -14.39 10.93
C ASN A 10 0.59 -13.15 10.59
N GLU A 11 1.12 -12.27 9.73
CA GLU A 11 0.49 -10.99 9.40
C GLU A 11 -0.92 -11.12 8.80
N PRO A 12 -1.20 -12.00 7.81
CA PRO A 12 -2.54 -12.12 7.26
C PRO A 12 -3.57 -12.63 8.27
N THR A 13 -3.18 -13.51 9.18
CA THR A 13 -4.05 -13.94 10.29
C THR A 13 -4.35 -12.78 11.24
N ALA A 14 -3.34 -12.01 11.61
CA ALA A 14 -3.52 -10.82 12.44
C ALA A 14 -4.47 -9.81 11.76
N ALA A 15 -4.31 -9.60 10.45
CA ALA A 15 -5.20 -8.74 9.69
C ALA A 15 -6.66 -9.22 9.72
N ALA A 16 -6.90 -10.51 9.52
CA ALA A 16 -8.25 -11.08 9.59
C ALA A 16 -8.89 -10.88 10.98
N LEU A 17 -8.13 -11.07 12.05
CA LEU A 17 -8.59 -10.81 13.42
C LEU A 17 -8.94 -9.34 13.64
N ALA A 18 -8.10 -8.43 13.17
CA ALA A 18 -8.32 -6.99 13.30
C ALA A 18 -9.60 -6.55 12.58
N TYR A 19 -9.87 -7.10 11.40
CA TYR A 19 -11.11 -6.84 10.67
C TYR A 19 -12.36 -7.50 11.30
N GLY A 20 -12.19 -8.26 12.40
CA GLY A 20 -13.31 -8.91 13.08
C GLY A 20 -13.97 -9.98 12.22
N VAL A 21 -13.21 -10.66 11.37
CA VAL A 21 -13.74 -11.74 10.53
C VAL A 21 -14.25 -12.87 11.43
N ASP A 22 -15.52 -13.23 11.24
CA ASP A 22 -16.15 -14.32 11.96
C ASP A 22 -15.49 -15.66 11.60
N LYS A 23 -14.97 -16.36 12.61
CA LYS A 23 -14.29 -17.64 12.44
C LYS A 23 -15.24 -18.83 12.31
N GLU A 24 -16.49 -18.67 12.74
CA GLU A 24 -17.48 -19.75 12.72
C GLU A 24 -18.15 -19.91 11.35
N THR A 25 -18.14 -18.85 10.54
CA THR A 25 -18.71 -18.87 9.20
C THR A 25 -17.67 -19.32 8.18
N GLU A 26 -18.00 -20.36 7.43
CA GLU A 26 -17.17 -20.82 6.31
C GLU A 26 -17.02 -19.71 5.26
N GLN A 27 -15.80 -19.29 5.01
CA GLN A 27 -15.50 -18.24 4.03
C GLN A 27 -14.06 -18.30 3.52
N LYS A 28 -13.87 -17.83 2.29
CA LYS A 28 -12.56 -17.62 1.69
C LYS A 28 -12.28 -16.12 1.69
N VAL A 29 -11.16 -15.72 2.27
CA VAL A 29 -10.78 -14.32 2.41
C VAL A 29 -9.44 -14.09 1.77
N MET A 30 -9.36 -13.04 0.93
CA MET A 30 -8.08 -12.54 0.42
C MET A 30 -7.58 -11.42 1.33
N VAL A 31 -6.31 -11.48 1.70
CA VAL A 31 -5.59 -10.38 2.35
C VAL A 31 -4.62 -9.79 1.35
N TYR A 32 -4.88 -8.57 0.92
CA TYR A 32 -4.05 -7.79 -0.01
C TYR A 32 -3.26 -6.77 0.80
N ASP A 33 -1.96 -6.97 0.95
CA ASP A 33 -1.09 -6.17 1.79
C ASP A 33 -0.06 -5.42 0.93
N LEU A 34 -0.31 -4.13 0.70
CA LEU A 34 0.60 -3.23 0.00
C LEU A 34 1.22 -2.26 1.01
N GLY A 35 2.37 -2.65 1.56
CA GLY A 35 3.15 -1.86 2.49
C GLY A 35 4.10 -0.88 1.81
N GLY A 36 5.02 -0.31 2.57
CA GLY A 36 6.02 0.64 2.07
C GLY A 36 7.02 0.02 1.10
N GLY A 37 7.57 -1.15 1.42
CA GLY A 37 8.64 -1.79 0.66
C GLY A 37 8.28 -3.14 0.03
N THR A 38 7.21 -3.78 0.48
CA THR A 38 6.80 -5.12 0.03
C THR A 38 5.32 -5.19 -0.29
N PHE A 39 4.99 -6.12 -1.18
CA PHE A 39 3.63 -6.50 -1.49
C PHE A 39 3.43 -7.98 -1.21
N ASP A 40 2.38 -8.31 -0.45
CA ASP A 40 1.99 -9.67 -0.12
C ASP A 40 0.50 -9.87 -0.32
N VAL A 41 0.11 -11.02 -0.86
CA VAL A 41 -1.28 -11.44 -0.97
C VAL A 41 -1.42 -12.85 -0.42
N SER A 42 -2.44 -13.08 0.40
CA SER A 42 -2.73 -14.36 1.01
C SER A 42 -4.19 -14.73 0.83
N ILE A 43 -4.46 -16.01 0.65
CA ILE A 43 -5.81 -16.55 0.65
C ILE A 43 -5.99 -17.36 1.93
N LEU A 44 -7.02 -17.00 2.69
CA LEU A 44 -7.36 -17.66 3.95
C LEU A 44 -8.63 -18.48 3.79
N ASP A 45 -8.62 -19.67 4.34
CA ASP A 45 -9.82 -20.49 4.59
C ASP A 45 -10.20 -20.34 6.05
N ILE A 46 -11.42 -19.94 6.31
CA ILE A 46 -11.92 -19.65 7.65
C ILE A 46 -13.21 -20.44 7.86
N GLY A 47 -13.32 -21.13 8.98
CA GLY A 47 -14.50 -21.89 9.36
C GLY A 47 -14.26 -22.76 10.57
N ASP A 48 -15.31 -23.16 11.27
CA ASP A 48 -15.26 -24.03 12.46
C ASP A 48 -14.26 -23.56 13.54
N GLY A 49 -14.10 -22.26 13.72
CA GLY A 49 -13.13 -21.66 14.64
C GLY A 49 -11.68 -21.74 14.19
N VAL A 50 -11.41 -22.27 12.99
CA VAL A 50 -10.07 -22.44 12.41
C VAL A 50 -9.84 -21.42 11.31
N LEU A 51 -8.60 -20.95 11.22
CA LEU A 51 -8.14 -20.07 10.17
C LEU A 51 -6.85 -20.68 9.57
N GLU A 52 -6.90 -21.03 8.29
CA GLU A 52 -5.82 -21.65 7.55
C GLU A 52 -5.39 -20.77 6.37
N VAL A 53 -4.08 -20.66 6.11
CA VAL A 53 -3.54 -20.00 4.94
C VAL A 53 -3.42 -21.02 3.80
N LEU A 54 -4.23 -20.87 2.76
CA LEU A 54 -4.24 -21.76 1.60
C LEU A 54 -3.13 -21.46 0.62
N ALA A 55 -2.85 -20.18 0.39
CA ALA A 55 -1.85 -19.74 -0.57
C ALA A 55 -1.30 -18.35 -0.19
N THR A 56 -0.06 -18.11 -0.57
CA THR A 56 0.59 -16.81 -0.48
C THR A 56 1.40 -16.55 -1.75
N ALA A 57 1.39 -15.29 -2.19
CA ALA A 57 2.25 -14.81 -3.25
C ALA A 57 2.64 -13.37 -2.94
N GLY A 58 3.65 -12.83 -3.62
CA GLY A 58 4.04 -11.45 -3.35
C GLY A 58 5.21 -10.99 -4.20
N ASN A 59 5.63 -9.76 -3.92
CA ASN A 59 6.82 -9.16 -4.48
C ASN A 59 7.52 -8.34 -3.40
N ASN A 60 8.66 -8.79 -2.94
CA ASN A 60 9.46 -8.16 -1.89
C ASN A 60 10.23 -6.90 -2.36
N ARG A 61 10.05 -6.50 -3.61
CA ARG A 61 10.64 -5.29 -4.21
C ARG A 61 9.58 -4.34 -4.77
N LEU A 62 8.36 -4.46 -4.29
CA LEU A 62 7.24 -3.63 -4.71
C LEU A 62 6.50 -3.12 -3.48
N GLY A 63 6.39 -1.82 -3.33
CA GLY A 63 5.70 -1.19 -2.22
C GLY A 63 5.41 0.29 -2.48
N GLY A 64 4.87 0.96 -1.48
CA GLY A 64 4.53 2.38 -1.55
C GLY A 64 5.70 3.29 -1.87
N ASP A 65 6.92 2.90 -1.50
CA ASP A 65 8.16 3.63 -1.79
C ASP A 65 8.42 3.74 -3.30
N ASP A 66 8.02 2.73 -4.07
CA ASP A 66 8.12 2.76 -5.54
C ASP A 66 7.15 3.78 -6.14
N PHE A 67 5.98 3.92 -5.58
CA PHE A 67 5.02 4.97 -5.96
C PHE A 67 5.57 6.36 -5.67
N ASP A 68 6.18 6.56 -4.51
CA ASP A 68 6.85 7.81 -4.14
C ASP A 68 7.98 8.14 -5.11
N GLU A 69 8.78 7.16 -5.47
CA GLU A 69 9.90 7.35 -6.41
C GLU A 69 9.43 7.83 -7.79
N ARG A 70 8.26 7.38 -8.27
CA ARG A 70 7.67 7.87 -9.51
C ARG A 70 7.31 9.35 -9.44
N ILE A 71 6.79 9.80 -8.31
CA ILE A 71 6.50 11.22 -8.08
C ILE A 71 7.81 12.02 -8.01
N VAL A 72 8.83 11.51 -7.31
CA VAL A 72 10.15 12.18 -7.24
C VAL A 72 10.74 12.36 -8.62
N LYS A 73 10.76 11.31 -9.44
CA LYS A 73 11.28 11.38 -10.83
C LYS A 73 10.50 12.38 -11.67
N TRP A 74 9.20 12.44 -11.54
CA TRP A 74 8.36 13.42 -12.21
C TRP A 74 8.70 14.84 -11.78
N MET A 75 8.83 15.12 -10.47
CA MET A 75 9.21 16.43 -9.96
C MET A 75 10.57 16.88 -10.48
N ILE A 76 11.56 15.97 -10.49
CA ILE A 76 12.89 16.26 -11.04
C ILE A 76 12.80 16.64 -12.52
N GLY A 77 12.02 15.93 -13.30
CA GLY A 77 11.80 16.21 -14.72
C GLY A 77 11.13 17.55 -14.96
N GLU A 78 10.07 17.85 -14.23
CA GLU A 78 9.36 19.13 -14.33
C GLU A 78 10.26 20.33 -13.96
N PHE A 79 11.02 20.21 -12.88
CA PHE A 79 11.94 21.25 -12.44
C PHE A 79 13.08 21.47 -13.45
N LYS A 80 13.62 20.39 -14.01
CA LYS A 80 14.64 20.47 -15.05
C LYS A 80 14.10 21.16 -16.32
N ASN A 81 12.85 20.87 -16.67
CA ASN A 81 12.21 21.52 -17.82
C ASN A 81 11.95 23.01 -17.60
N SER A 82 11.54 23.41 -16.39
CA SER A 82 11.22 24.82 -16.07
C SER A 82 12.46 25.66 -15.75
N ASP A 83 13.37 25.15 -14.94
CA ASP A 83 14.48 25.90 -14.35
C ASP A 83 15.85 25.44 -14.87
N GLY A 84 15.93 24.40 -15.68
CA GLY A 84 17.16 23.87 -16.26
C GLY A 84 18.11 23.21 -15.27
N ILE A 85 17.66 22.93 -14.04
CA ILE A 85 18.49 22.38 -12.96
C ILE A 85 18.06 20.93 -12.67
N ASP A 86 19.04 20.03 -12.61
CA ASP A 86 18.85 18.64 -12.19
C ASP A 86 19.06 18.51 -10.67
N LEU A 87 18.00 18.23 -9.93
CA LEU A 87 18.01 18.08 -8.48
C LEU A 87 18.54 16.72 -8.01
N SER A 88 18.73 15.74 -8.88
CA SER A 88 19.06 14.35 -8.51
C SER A 88 20.39 14.20 -7.77
N ASN A 89 21.33 15.12 -7.93
CA ASN A 89 22.63 15.11 -7.27
C ASN A 89 22.69 15.92 -5.96
N ASP A 90 21.63 16.64 -5.63
CA ASP A 90 21.50 17.43 -4.39
C ASP A 90 20.80 16.57 -3.33
N LYS A 91 21.58 16.09 -2.35
CA LYS A 91 21.05 15.19 -1.30
C LYS A 91 19.97 15.84 -0.45
N MET A 92 20.09 17.13 -0.14
CA MET A 92 19.09 17.85 0.66
C MET A 92 17.80 18.04 -0.14
N ALA A 93 17.91 18.43 -1.41
CA ALA A 93 16.78 18.54 -2.30
C ALA A 93 16.07 17.18 -2.46
N MET A 94 16.82 16.11 -2.69
CA MET A 94 16.28 14.75 -2.85
C MET A 94 15.51 14.28 -1.62
N GLN A 95 16.01 14.57 -0.41
CA GLN A 95 15.29 14.24 0.82
C GLN A 95 13.94 14.97 0.91
N ARG A 96 13.96 16.27 0.61
CA ARG A 96 12.74 17.09 0.60
C ARG A 96 11.74 16.63 -0.47
N LEU A 97 12.23 16.21 -1.65
CA LEU A 97 11.38 15.65 -2.71
C LEU A 97 10.73 14.34 -2.29
N LYS A 98 11.46 13.46 -1.60
CA LYS A 98 10.91 12.19 -1.08
C LYS A 98 9.77 12.43 -0.09
N GLU A 99 9.97 13.31 0.87
CA GLU A 99 8.94 13.68 1.85
C GLU A 99 7.71 14.31 1.19
N ALA A 100 7.93 15.21 0.22
CA ALA A 100 6.87 15.83 -0.55
C ALA A 100 6.09 14.82 -1.40
N ALA A 101 6.79 13.84 -1.99
CA ALA A 101 6.19 12.78 -2.79
C ALA A 101 5.29 11.86 -1.95
N GLU A 102 5.77 11.41 -0.79
CA GLU A 102 4.98 10.60 0.14
C GLU A 102 3.72 11.34 0.58
N LYS A 103 3.86 12.60 0.97
CA LYS A 103 2.73 13.45 1.34
C LYS A 103 1.72 13.59 0.19
N ALA A 104 2.20 13.86 -1.01
CA ALA A 104 1.33 13.99 -2.19
C ALA A 104 0.58 12.68 -2.51
N LYS A 105 1.27 11.54 -2.43
CA LYS A 105 0.64 10.21 -2.58
C LYS A 105 -0.51 10.02 -1.59
N ILE A 106 -0.29 10.32 -0.32
CA ILE A 106 -1.29 10.20 0.74
C ILE A 106 -2.49 11.13 0.47
N GLU A 107 -2.23 12.39 0.14
CA GLU A 107 -3.27 13.37 -0.16
C GLU A 107 -4.12 12.98 -1.38
N LEU A 108 -3.51 12.41 -2.41
CA LEU A 108 -4.22 11.97 -3.62
C LEU A 108 -5.11 10.74 -3.41
N SER A 109 -5.02 10.07 -2.27
CA SER A 109 -6.01 9.04 -1.89
C SER A 109 -7.36 9.64 -1.49
N GLY A 110 -7.39 10.87 -1.04
CA GLY A 110 -8.61 11.60 -0.65
C GLY A 110 -9.00 12.75 -1.57
N MET A 111 -8.09 13.23 -2.42
CA MET A 111 -8.28 14.39 -3.29
C MET A 111 -7.93 14.07 -4.74
N THR A 112 -8.50 14.82 -5.68
CA THR A 112 -8.23 14.65 -7.12
C THR A 112 -7.00 15.42 -7.60
N SER A 113 -6.49 16.35 -6.79
CA SER A 113 -5.24 17.06 -7.05
C SER A 113 -4.61 17.54 -5.75
N THR A 114 -3.31 17.75 -5.76
CA THR A 114 -2.56 18.31 -4.64
C THR A 114 -1.49 19.27 -5.13
N SER A 115 -1.24 20.33 -4.36
CA SER A 115 -0.15 21.27 -4.61
C SER A 115 1.11 20.83 -3.89
N ILE A 116 2.22 20.78 -4.61
CA ILE A 116 3.54 20.50 -4.08
C ILE A 116 4.32 21.80 -4.10
N ASN A 117 4.67 22.33 -2.93
CA ASN A 117 5.39 23.58 -2.77
C ASN A 117 6.62 23.35 -1.90
N GLN A 118 7.80 23.50 -2.52
CA GLN A 118 9.09 23.36 -1.86
C GLN A 118 9.91 24.64 -2.08
N PRO A 119 9.74 25.66 -1.22
CA PRO A 119 10.48 26.89 -1.34
C PRO A 119 11.97 26.66 -1.03
N TYR A 120 12.83 27.42 -1.73
CA TYR A 120 14.28 27.33 -1.57
C TYR A 120 14.83 25.91 -1.77
N ILE A 121 14.31 25.20 -2.78
CA ILE A 121 14.73 23.83 -3.07
C ILE A 121 16.19 23.75 -3.48
N THR A 122 16.69 24.76 -4.18
CA THR A 122 18.08 24.93 -4.58
C THR A 122 18.37 26.40 -4.88
N ALA A 123 19.60 26.70 -5.28
CA ALA A 123 20.03 28.01 -5.73
C ALA A 123 21.01 27.90 -6.89
N ASP A 124 21.03 28.91 -7.77
CA ASP A 124 22.03 29.09 -8.81
C ASP A 124 22.61 30.51 -8.79
N ALA A 125 23.37 30.88 -9.83
CA ALA A 125 23.96 32.20 -9.95
C ALA A 125 22.93 33.34 -9.97
N THR A 126 21.68 33.10 -10.29
CA THR A 126 20.59 34.06 -10.32
C THR A 126 19.83 34.17 -8.99
N GLY A 127 20.15 33.31 -8.02
CA GLY A 127 19.54 33.31 -6.68
C GLY A 127 18.80 32.03 -6.34
N PRO A 128 17.99 32.08 -5.26
CA PRO A 128 17.24 30.92 -4.81
C PRO A 128 16.16 30.51 -5.81
N LYS A 129 15.90 29.22 -5.89
CA LYS A 129 14.88 28.60 -6.74
C LYS A 129 13.85 27.86 -5.89
N HIS A 130 12.61 27.90 -6.34
CA HIS A 130 11.47 27.28 -5.66
C HIS A 130 10.81 26.26 -6.59
N LEU A 131 10.34 25.16 -6.01
CA LEU A 131 9.56 24.18 -6.74
C LEU A 131 8.08 24.35 -6.37
N GLU A 132 7.27 24.63 -7.37
CA GLU A 132 5.82 24.74 -7.25
C GLU A 132 5.18 23.91 -8.37
N LEU A 133 4.49 22.84 -8.01
CA LEU A 133 3.82 21.94 -8.94
C LEU A 133 2.43 21.58 -8.44
N THR A 134 1.56 21.24 -9.36
CA THR A 134 0.27 20.60 -9.06
C THR A 134 0.29 19.20 -9.63
N LEU A 135 0.10 18.21 -8.78
CA LEU A 135 -0.03 16.82 -9.16
C LEU A 135 -1.50 16.41 -9.11
N THR A 136 -2.05 15.97 -10.24
CA THR A 136 -3.39 15.42 -10.30
C THR A 136 -3.38 13.91 -10.03
N ARG A 137 -4.50 13.37 -9.51
CA ARG A 137 -4.67 11.92 -9.38
C ARG A 137 -4.53 11.22 -10.73
N ALA A 138 -5.06 11.80 -11.80
CA ALA A 138 -4.93 11.24 -13.14
C ALA A 138 -3.46 11.11 -13.57
N LYS A 139 -2.64 12.13 -13.31
CA LYS A 139 -1.19 12.07 -13.57
C LYS A 139 -0.49 11.06 -12.69
N PHE A 140 -0.82 11.02 -11.41
CA PHE A 140 -0.29 10.01 -10.49
C PHE A 140 -0.62 8.59 -10.95
N ASN A 141 -1.85 8.34 -11.37
CA ASN A 141 -2.27 7.05 -11.92
C ASN A 141 -1.48 6.68 -13.17
N GLU A 142 -1.24 7.64 -14.07
CA GLU A 142 -0.40 7.43 -15.26
C GLU A 142 1.03 7.05 -14.89
N LEU A 143 1.63 7.75 -13.93
CA LEU A 143 3.01 7.50 -13.46
C LEU A 143 3.19 6.13 -12.80
N THR A 144 2.14 5.57 -12.25
CA THR A 144 2.18 4.38 -11.39
C THR A 144 1.36 3.19 -11.92
N ALA A 145 0.80 3.28 -13.12
CA ALA A 145 -0.07 2.25 -13.68
C ALA A 145 0.60 0.87 -13.76
N ASP A 146 1.87 0.81 -14.12
CA ASP A 146 2.64 -0.43 -14.19
C ASP A 146 2.90 -1.04 -12.80
N LEU A 147 3.04 -0.21 -11.77
CA LEU A 147 3.19 -0.67 -10.38
C LEU A 147 1.89 -1.32 -9.87
N VAL A 148 0.76 -0.72 -10.17
CA VAL A 148 -0.55 -1.31 -9.84
C VAL A 148 -0.74 -2.64 -10.54
N GLU A 149 -0.45 -2.71 -11.85
CA GLU A 149 -0.55 -3.96 -12.63
C GLU A 149 0.42 -5.03 -12.10
N ALA A 150 1.60 -4.65 -11.62
CA ALA A 150 2.57 -5.58 -11.05
C ALA A 150 2.06 -6.30 -9.79
N THR A 151 1.07 -5.75 -9.08
CA THR A 151 0.42 -6.43 -7.95
C THR A 151 -0.56 -7.52 -8.42
N MET A 152 -1.07 -7.42 -9.64
CA MET A 152 -2.10 -8.33 -10.15
C MET A 152 -1.54 -9.71 -10.50
N GLY A 153 -0.26 -9.82 -10.86
CA GLY A 153 0.41 -11.11 -11.07
C GLY A 153 0.36 -12.01 -9.83
N PRO A 154 0.89 -11.57 -8.69
CA PRO A 154 0.77 -12.29 -7.42
C PRO A 154 -0.67 -12.57 -6.99
N VAL A 155 -1.61 -11.67 -7.24
CA VAL A 155 -3.04 -11.91 -6.95
C VAL A 155 -3.55 -13.11 -7.74
N ARG A 156 -3.31 -13.15 -9.04
CA ARG A 156 -3.69 -14.30 -9.90
C ARG A 156 -3.00 -15.58 -9.46
N GLN A 157 -1.74 -15.50 -9.08
CA GLN A 157 -0.98 -16.66 -8.60
C GLN A 157 -1.57 -17.23 -7.32
N ALA A 158 -1.86 -16.41 -6.33
CA ALA A 158 -2.45 -16.86 -5.07
C ALA A 158 -3.84 -17.49 -5.29
N MET A 159 -4.67 -16.91 -6.16
CA MET A 159 -5.97 -17.47 -6.54
C MET A 159 -5.81 -18.86 -7.20
N SER A 160 -4.87 -18.98 -8.12
CA SER A 160 -4.57 -20.25 -8.80
C SER A 160 -4.05 -21.31 -7.84
N ASP A 161 -3.12 -20.95 -6.96
CA ASP A 161 -2.54 -21.87 -5.97
C ASP A 161 -3.57 -22.36 -4.96
N ALA A 162 -4.58 -21.54 -4.66
CA ALA A 162 -5.70 -21.92 -3.80
C ALA A 162 -6.84 -22.64 -4.55
N ASP A 163 -6.71 -22.83 -5.86
CA ASP A 163 -7.76 -23.39 -6.72
C ASP A 163 -9.11 -22.64 -6.61
N LEU A 164 -9.05 -21.31 -6.57
CA LEU A 164 -10.22 -20.44 -6.43
C LEU A 164 -10.48 -19.60 -7.67
N GLN A 165 -11.76 -19.43 -7.97
CA GLN A 165 -12.24 -18.42 -8.91
C GLN A 165 -12.62 -17.13 -8.15
N PRO A 166 -12.67 -15.96 -8.80
CA PRO A 166 -13.05 -14.70 -8.14
C PRO A 166 -14.36 -14.77 -7.35
N GLY A 167 -15.36 -15.48 -7.89
CA GLY A 167 -16.65 -15.68 -7.24
C GLY A 167 -16.63 -16.50 -5.94
N ASP A 168 -15.55 -17.25 -5.68
CA ASP A 168 -15.39 -18.06 -4.47
C ASP A 168 -14.92 -17.23 -3.27
N LEU A 169 -14.40 -16.01 -3.51
CA LEU A 169 -14.01 -15.09 -2.45
C LEU A 169 -15.24 -14.49 -1.76
N SER A 170 -15.23 -14.54 -0.44
CA SER A 170 -16.24 -13.88 0.40
C SER A 170 -15.90 -12.43 0.67
N LYS A 171 -14.63 -12.16 0.96
CA LYS A 171 -14.11 -10.83 1.32
C LYS A 171 -12.71 -10.62 0.79
N VAL A 172 -12.36 -9.35 0.57
CA VAL A 172 -11.00 -8.88 0.33
C VAL A 172 -10.66 -7.86 1.40
N LEU A 173 -9.62 -8.13 2.18
CA LEU A 173 -9.11 -7.23 3.20
C LEU A 173 -7.92 -6.46 2.65
N LEU A 174 -7.97 -5.13 2.74
CA LEU A 174 -6.89 -4.24 2.33
C LEU A 174 -6.02 -3.91 3.53
N VAL A 175 -4.74 -4.18 3.42
CA VAL A 175 -3.73 -3.97 4.46
C VAL A 175 -2.57 -3.15 3.89
N GLY A 176 -1.92 -2.36 4.74
CA GLY A 176 -0.88 -1.43 4.36
C GLY A 176 -1.41 -0.10 3.84
N GLY A 177 -0.68 0.98 4.12
CA GLY A 177 -1.12 2.34 3.78
C GLY A 177 -1.33 2.58 2.29
N SER A 178 -0.51 1.94 1.45
CA SER A 178 -0.59 2.09 -0.01
C SER A 178 -1.81 1.38 -0.62
N SER A 179 -2.49 0.50 0.11
CA SER A 179 -3.77 -0.08 -0.31
C SER A 179 -4.92 0.94 -0.32
N ARG A 180 -4.72 2.15 0.22
CA ARG A 180 -5.67 3.27 0.13
C ARG A 180 -5.68 3.96 -1.22
N ILE A 181 -4.65 3.75 -2.05
CA ILE A 181 -4.55 4.36 -3.38
C ILE A 181 -5.78 3.96 -4.22
N PRO A 182 -6.56 4.92 -4.75
CA PRO A 182 -7.80 4.61 -5.48
C PRO A 182 -7.60 3.66 -6.66
N ALA A 183 -6.52 3.84 -7.44
CA ALA A 183 -6.22 2.95 -8.57
C ALA A 183 -5.93 1.51 -8.13
N VAL A 184 -5.34 1.31 -6.94
CA VAL A 184 -5.13 -0.01 -6.34
C VAL A 184 -6.48 -0.63 -5.97
N GLN A 185 -7.35 0.11 -5.31
CA GLN A 185 -8.69 -0.36 -4.94
C GLN A 185 -9.53 -0.73 -6.16
N ASP A 186 -9.48 0.07 -7.20
CA ASP A 186 -10.17 -0.21 -8.47
C ASP A 186 -9.65 -1.48 -9.14
N ALA A 187 -8.33 -1.68 -9.16
CA ALA A 187 -7.72 -2.89 -9.72
C ALA A 187 -8.09 -4.15 -8.94
N VAL A 188 -8.10 -4.08 -7.60
CA VAL A 188 -8.54 -5.19 -6.75
C VAL A 188 -10.00 -5.53 -7.00
N LYS A 189 -10.88 -4.53 -7.05
CA LYS A 189 -12.29 -4.72 -7.36
C LYS A 189 -12.50 -5.34 -8.73
N LYS A 190 -11.76 -4.90 -9.73
CA LYS A 190 -11.85 -5.42 -11.10
C LYS A 190 -11.45 -6.89 -11.20
N ILE A 191 -10.37 -7.29 -10.52
CA ILE A 191 -9.86 -8.67 -10.60
C ILE A 191 -10.63 -9.64 -9.71
N THR A 192 -11.12 -9.20 -8.56
CA THR A 192 -11.82 -10.04 -7.57
C THR A 192 -13.34 -9.97 -7.67
N GLY A 193 -13.88 -8.93 -8.31
CA GLY A 193 -15.31 -8.63 -8.28
C GLY A 193 -15.83 -8.13 -6.93
N LYS A 194 -14.96 -7.93 -5.95
CA LYS A 194 -15.27 -7.50 -4.58
C LYS A 194 -14.61 -6.15 -4.26
N GLU A 195 -15.35 -5.27 -3.62
CA GLU A 195 -14.75 -4.10 -2.99
C GLU A 195 -13.89 -4.52 -1.80
N GLY A 196 -12.77 -3.82 -1.59
CA GLY A 196 -11.98 -3.99 -0.38
C GLY A 196 -12.83 -3.68 0.86
N PHE A 197 -12.80 -4.57 1.85
CA PHE A 197 -13.51 -4.37 3.09
C PHE A 197 -12.90 -3.21 3.86
N LYS A 198 -13.75 -2.25 4.26
CA LYS A 198 -13.36 -1.03 4.96
C LYS A 198 -13.92 -1.09 6.37
N GLY A 199 -13.09 -1.27 7.35
CA GLY A 199 -13.55 -1.34 8.75
C GLY A 199 -12.56 -0.79 9.74
N ILE A 200 -11.28 -0.84 9.40
CA ILE A 200 -10.19 -0.35 10.23
C ILE A 200 -9.12 0.35 9.38
N ASN A 201 -8.22 1.05 10.07
CA ASN A 201 -7.07 1.67 9.44
C ASN A 201 -6.11 0.58 8.89
N PRO A 202 -5.91 0.49 7.57
CA PRO A 202 -5.05 -0.54 6.99
C PRO A 202 -3.58 -0.43 7.42
N ASP A 203 -3.11 0.75 7.85
CA ASP A 203 -1.75 0.97 8.36
C ASP A 203 -1.51 0.28 9.69
N GLU A 204 -2.55 0.12 10.51
CA GLU A 204 -2.48 -0.39 11.88
C GLU A 204 -3.05 -1.80 12.02
N CYS A 205 -3.58 -2.36 10.94
CA CYS A 205 -4.34 -3.60 10.90
C CYS A 205 -3.62 -4.77 11.56
N VAL A 206 -2.36 -5.01 11.21
CA VAL A 206 -1.57 -6.14 11.74
C VAL A 206 -1.31 -5.96 13.23
N ALA A 207 -0.97 -4.75 13.67
CA ALA A 207 -0.73 -4.43 15.09
C ALA A 207 -2.00 -4.63 15.93
N ILE A 208 -3.15 -4.19 15.44
CA ILE A 208 -4.46 -4.38 16.10
C ILE A 208 -4.77 -5.86 16.23
N GLY A 209 -4.59 -6.65 15.17
CA GLY A 209 -4.84 -8.09 15.19
C GLY A 209 -3.93 -8.83 16.16
N ALA A 210 -2.66 -8.46 16.21
CA ALA A 210 -1.71 -9.01 17.18
C ALA A 210 -2.11 -8.68 18.63
N ALA A 211 -2.60 -7.45 18.89
CA ALA A 211 -3.10 -7.05 20.20
C ALA A 211 -4.36 -7.83 20.61
N ILE A 212 -5.29 -8.08 19.69
CA ILE A 212 -6.48 -8.90 19.94
C ILE A 212 -6.06 -10.34 20.33
N GLN A 213 -5.14 -10.95 19.58
CA GLN A 213 -4.63 -12.27 19.90
C GLN A 213 -3.91 -12.31 21.25
N GLY A 214 -3.14 -11.28 21.58
CA GLY A 214 -2.50 -11.12 22.88
C GLY A 214 -3.51 -11.06 24.03
N GLY A 215 -4.62 -10.35 23.85
CA GLY A 215 -5.71 -10.30 24.82
C GLY A 215 -6.37 -11.68 25.04
N VAL A 216 -6.58 -12.45 23.97
CA VAL A 216 -7.14 -13.81 24.07
C VAL A 216 -6.21 -14.76 24.82
N LEU A 217 -4.88 -14.64 24.65
CA LEU A 217 -3.90 -15.51 25.30
C LEU A 217 -3.55 -15.08 26.74
N GLY A 218 -3.68 -13.78 27.04
CA GLY A 218 -3.33 -13.23 28.35
C GLY A 218 -4.45 -13.26 29.40
N GLY A 219 -5.66 -13.66 29.02
CA GLY A 219 -6.81 -13.80 29.92
C GLY A 219 -7.62 -12.53 30.02
#